data_d4b51c6970e3a719a8ab6d4b382d9c61
#
_entry.id   d4b51c6970e3a719a8ab6d4b382d9c61
#
_cell.length_a   1.000
_cell.length_b   1.000
_cell.length_c   1.000
_cell.angle_alpha   90.00
_cell.angle_beta   90.00
_cell.angle_gamma   90.00
#
_symmetry.space_group_name_H-M   'P 1'
#
loop_
_entity.id
_entity.type
_entity.pdbx_description
1 polymer ?
#
loop_
_entity_poly.entity_id
_entity_poly.type
_entity_poly.pdbx_seq_one_letter_code
_entity_poly.pdbx_strand_id
1 'polypeptide(L)'
;MDGYVTRRLWLDRDPQALKDWQTLMQAAKLSDQERVDYTIGIYDGARLAATGSLDGKILKCLVVCAAYQSENLLTQVVMALLERLDQEGLTNRFVYTKPKNLPYFKALGFRLLAQTEALLFMEQGFPSFQDYLSYLTQHKVDSSQNGAIVMNANPFTLGHRYLVEQALSACGHLYIFVVSEDRSYFSAQDRFKMVQAGVADLANVTVLPSRDYMVSQATFPSYFLKERADLAVAQVQAELDAQVFKQFIAPSLEIAVRFVGEEPLSPVTQVYNQALAQAFGQDLDLKIIPRLEKDGQVISATRVRAAIQAGKLADWVNLVPQSTYHYIQSQDLLGQDVQREKVE
;
A
#
# COMPACT_ATOMS: atom_id res chain seq x y z
N MET A 1 -41.04 12.67 13.48
CA MET A 1 -39.64 12.17 13.74
C MET A 1 -38.94 12.19 12.40
N ASP A 2 -38.17 13.23 12.18
CA ASP A 2 -37.35 13.29 10.98
C ASP A 2 -36.28 12.21 11.15
N GLY A 3 -36.41 11.14 10.35
CA GLY A 3 -35.48 10.01 10.43
C GLY A 3 -34.12 10.39 9.89
N TYR A 4 -33.10 9.62 10.27
CA TYR A 4 -31.74 9.76 9.71
C TYR A 4 -31.74 9.64 8.18
N VAL A 5 -31.03 10.55 7.51
CA VAL A 5 -30.93 10.58 6.05
C VAL A 5 -29.48 10.32 5.64
N THR A 6 -29.24 9.25 4.90
CA THR A 6 -27.94 8.97 4.31
C THR A 6 -27.77 9.72 2.99
N ARG A 7 -26.67 10.44 2.83
CA ARG A 7 -26.34 11.21 1.62
C ARG A 7 -24.89 10.96 1.20
N ARG A 8 -24.64 10.99 -0.11
CA ARG A 8 -23.27 11.11 -0.63
C ARG A 8 -22.78 12.53 -0.33
N LEU A 9 -21.53 12.65 0.16
CA LEU A 9 -20.84 13.91 0.35
C LEU A 9 -19.85 14.11 -0.80
N TRP A 10 -20.01 15.19 -1.54
CA TRP A 10 -19.11 15.59 -2.62
C TRP A 10 -18.10 16.60 -2.08
N LEU A 11 -17.04 16.09 -1.39
CA LEU A 11 -16.09 16.93 -0.66
C LEU A 11 -15.30 17.88 -1.57
N ASP A 12 -15.15 17.55 -2.85
CA ASP A 12 -14.50 18.36 -3.90
C ASP A 12 -15.40 19.45 -4.52
N ARG A 13 -16.73 19.35 -4.33
CA ARG A 13 -17.71 20.20 -5.06
C ARG A 13 -18.68 20.93 -4.15
N ASP A 14 -18.88 20.44 -2.94
CA ASP A 14 -19.81 21.02 -1.96
C ASP A 14 -19.05 21.55 -0.73
N PRO A 15 -18.80 22.87 -0.65
CA PRO A 15 -18.08 23.49 0.45
C PRO A 15 -18.75 23.28 1.82
N GLN A 16 -20.09 23.15 1.86
CA GLN A 16 -20.79 22.90 3.11
C GLN A 16 -20.59 21.46 3.58
N ALA A 17 -20.70 20.49 2.66
CA ALA A 17 -20.41 19.08 2.96
C ALA A 17 -18.96 18.89 3.43
N LEU A 18 -18.00 19.56 2.78
CA LEU A 18 -16.60 19.54 3.22
C LEU A 18 -16.45 20.10 4.64
N LYS A 19 -17.04 21.24 4.92
CA LYS A 19 -16.98 21.88 6.24
C LYS A 19 -17.59 21.00 7.34
N ASP A 20 -18.76 20.40 7.08
CA ASP A 20 -19.44 19.49 8.02
C ASP A 20 -18.58 18.26 8.30
N TRP A 21 -18.01 17.67 7.25
CA TRP A 21 -17.11 16.52 7.35
C TRP A 21 -15.85 16.86 8.12
N GLN A 22 -15.16 17.95 7.79
CA GLN A 22 -13.97 18.42 8.50
C GLN A 22 -14.25 18.68 9.98
N THR A 23 -15.37 19.31 10.28
CA THR A 23 -15.80 19.57 11.67
C THR A 23 -15.95 18.27 12.46
N LEU A 24 -16.58 17.25 11.85
CA LEU A 24 -16.77 15.95 12.49
C LEU A 24 -15.46 15.18 12.66
N MET A 25 -14.58 15.21 11.65
CA MET A 25 -13.23 14.58 11.71
C MET A 25 -12.38 15.21 12.82
N GLN A 26 -12.35 16.54 12.90
CA GLN A 26 -11.60 17.28 13.93
C GLN A 26 -12.13 17.00 15.34
N ALA A 27 -13.46 16.96 15.51
CA ALA A 27 -14.09 16.60 16.78
C ALA A 27 -13.74 15.17 17.24
N ALA A 28 -13.52 14.26 16.30
CA ALA A 28 -13.05 12.89 16.54
C ALA A 28 -11.53 12.78 16.71
N LYS A 29 -10.80 13.90 16.62
CA LYS A 29 -9.31 13.98 16.66
C LYS A 29 -8.67 13.15 15.53
N LEU A 30 -9.26 13.18 14.35
CA LEU A 30 -8.75 12.53 13.14
C LEU A 30 -8.28 13.57 12.12
N SER A 31 -7.37 13.18 11.23
CA SER A 31 -6.94 14.05 10.14
C SER A 31 -8.09 14.24 9.13
N ASP A 32 -8.23 15.46 8.64
CA ASP A 32 -9.14 15.88 7.58
C ASP A 32 -8.41 16.07 6.23
N GLN A 33 -7.16 15.60 6.12
CA GLN A 33 -6.32 15.67 4.92
C GLN A 33 -6.21 14.30 4.19
N GLU A 34 -7.06 13.34 4.56
CA GLU A 34 -7.04 12.02 3.92
C GLU A 34 -7.65 12.07 2.52
N ARG A 35 -6.97 11.42 1.59
CA ARG A 35 -7.54 11.16 0.27
C ARG A 35 -8.68 10.14 0.40
N VAL A 36 -9.79 10.46 -0.23
CA VAL A 36 -10.98 9.60 -0.31
C VAL A 36 -11.62 9.74 -1.69
N ASP A 37 -12.12 8.62 -2.22
CA ASP A 37 -12.76 8.58 -3.54
C ASP A 37 -14.29 8.71 -3.43
N TYR A 38 -14.83 8.24 -2.30
CA TYR A 38 -16.26 8.22 -2.05
C TYR A 38 -16.54 8.45 -0.58
N THR A 39 -17.43 9.38 -0.25
CA THR A 39 -17.79 9.69 1.14
C THR A 39 -19.31 9.75 1.29
N ILE A 40 -19.81 9.19 2.40
CA ILE A 40 -21.20 9.33 2.80
C ILE A 40 -21.30 9.99 4.16
N GLY A 41 -22.42 10.65 4.38
CA GLY A 41 -22.82 11.20 5.67
C GLY A 41 -24.22 10.77 6.03
N ILE A 42 -24.45 10.52 7.32
CA ILE A 42 -25.78 10.33 7.90
C ILE A 42 -26.13 11.61 8.65
N TYR A 43 -27.23 12.23 8.26
CA TYR A 43 -27.71 13.49 8.82
C TYR A 43 -28.93 13.27 9.72
N ASP A 44 -28.94 14.00 10.83
CA ASP A 44 -30.13 14.25 11.67
C ASP A 44 -30.53 15.71 11.45
N GLY A 45 -31.56 15.94 10.65
CA GLY A 45 -31.91 17.27 10.16
C GLY A 45 -30.75 17.91 9.37
N ALA A 46 -30.21 19.02 9.88
CA ALA A 46 -29.07 19.72 9.30
C ALA A 46 -27.70 19.25 9.83
N ARG A 47 -27.66 18.40 10.85
CA ARG A 47 -26.42 18.01 11.53
C ARG A 47 -25.88 16.71 10.97
N LEU A 48 -24.60 16.69 10.62
CA LEU A 48 -23.87 15.46 10.27
C LEU A 48 -23.62 14.63 11.53
N ALA A 49 -24.35 13.52 11.68
CA ALA A 49 -24.31 12.62 12.84
C ALA A 49 -23.21 11.54 12.69
N ALA A 50 -22.99 11.05 11.47
CA ALA A 50 -21.95 10.06 11.17
C ALA A 50 -21.44 10.21 9.75
N THR A 51 -20.22 9.76 9.52
CA THR A 51 -19.58 9.72 8.19
C THR A 51 -18.71 8.50 8.03
N GLY A 52 -18.44 8.15 6.78
CA GLY A 52 -17.45 7.16 6.37
C GLY A 52 -17.09 7.32 4.91
N SER A 53 -15.90 6.91 4.57
CA SER A 53 -15.33 7.08 3.23
C SER A 53 -14.72 5.79 2.71
N LEU A 54 -14.57 5.72 1.39
CA LEU A 54 -13.79 4.73 0.68
C LEU A 54 -12.57 5.37 0.03
N ASP A 55 -11.50 4.62 -0.05
CA ASP A 55 -10.33 4.86 -0.86
C ASP A 55 -10.00 3.55 -1.59
N GLY A 56 -10.43 3.42 -2.84
CA GLY A 56 -10.49 2.13 -3.51
C GLY A 56 -11.31 1.13 -2.71
N LYS A 57 -10.68 0.04 -2.24
CA LYS A 57 -11.31 -1.04 -1.45
C LYS A 57 -11.21 -0.82 0.08
N ILE A 58 -10.67 0.29 0.52
CA ILE A 58 -10.36 0.52 1.93
C ILE A 58 -11.43 1.41 2.56
N LEU A 59 -12.06 0.92 3.63
CA LEU A 59 -12.95 1.73 4.45
C LEU A 59 -12.12 2.65 5.34
N LYS A 60 -12.38 3.95 5.26
CA LYS A 60 -11.66 5.01 5.95
C LYS A 60 -12.60 6.01 6.63
N CYS A 61 -12.06 6.85 7.49
CA CYS A 61 -12.73 8.02 8.06
C CYS A 61 -14.10 7.69 8.68
N LEU A 62 -14.20 6.54 9.33
CA LEU A 62 -15.41 6.05 9.97
C LEU A 62 -15.59 6.78 11.31
N VAL A 63 -16.53 7.69 11.38
CA VAL A 63 -16.77 8.54 12.55
C VAL A 63 -18.26 8.65 12.86
N VAL A 64 -18.60 8.52 14.15
CA VAL A 64 -19.92 8.86 14.69
C VAL A 64 -19.73 9.99 15.70
N CYS A 65 -20.51 11.06 15.56
CA CYS A 65 -20.52 12.17 16.49
C CYS A 65 -20.86 11.68 17.91
N ALA A 66 -20.17 12.22 18.92
CA ALA A 66 -20.29 11.78 20.31
C ALA A 66 -21.74 11.76 20.82
N ALA A 67 -22.58 12.67 20.35
CA ALA A 67 -24.01 12.75 20.74
C ALA A 67 -24.84 11.57 20.18
N TYR A 68 -24.34 10.79 19.23
CA TYR A 68 -25.08 9.73 18.53
C TYR A 68 -24.42 8.34 18.66
N GLN A 69 -23.48 8.16 19.59
CA GLN A 69 -22.73 6.89 19.73
C GLN A 69 -23.61 5.71 20.20
N SER A 70 -24.76 5.97 20.83
CA SER A 70 -25.73 4.94 21.20
C SER A 70 -26.65 4.48 20.06
N GLU A 71 -26.61 5.20 18.95
CA GLU A 71 -27.46 4.98 17.79
C GLU A 71 -26.73 4.11 16.77
N ASN A 72 -27.10 3.04 16.35
CA ASN A 72 -26.39 2.10 15.44
C ASN A 72 -25.86 2.70 14.10
N LEU A 73 -25.43 3.98 14.12
CA LEU A 73 -25.04 4.74 12.94
C LEU A 73 -23.74 4.23 12.31
N LEU A 74 -22.79 3.74 13.11
CA LEU A 74 -21.56 3.18 12.57
C LEU A 74 -21.84 1.97 11.67
N THR A 75 -22.76 1.10 12.08
CA THR A 75 -23.18 -0.06 11.26
C THR A 75 -23.86 0.41 9.98
N GLN A 76 -24.72 1.40 10.04
CA GLN A 76 -25.39 1.95 8.86
C GLN A 76 -24.37 2.52 7.87
N VAL A 77 -23.37 3.30 8.34
CA VAL A 77 -22.28 3.81 7.51
C VAL A 77 -21.49 2.66 6.87
N VAL A 78 -21.04 1.69 7.67
CA VAL A 78 -20.24 0.56 7.14
C VAL A 78 -21.04 -0.23 6.13
N MET A 79 -22.29 -0.57 6.40
CA MET A 79 -23.15 -1.33 5.47
C MET A 79 -23.38 -0.58 4.16
N ALA A 80 -23.60 0.74 4.20
CA ALA A 80 -23.78 1.53 2.99
C ALA A 80 -22.47 1.60 2.14
N LEU A 81 -21.31 1.65 2.79
CA LEU A 81 -20.02 1.59 2.09
C LEU A 81 -19.76 0.21 1.49
N LEU A 82 -20.10 -0.87 2.21
CA LEU A 82 -19.98 -2.24 1.70
C LEU A 82 -20.90 -2.47 0.49
N GLU A 83 -22.15 -1.99 0.56
CA GLU A 83 -23.09 -2.04 -0.57
C GLU A 83 -22.55 -1.29 -1.79
N ARG A 84 -21.91 -0.13 -1.58
CA ARG A 84 -21.26 0.62 -2.66
C ARG A 84 -20.15 -0.19 -3.32
N LEU A 85 -19.30 -0.87 -2.52
CA LEU A 85 -18.25 -1.73 -3.05
C LEU A 85 -18.82 -2.94 -3.81
N ASP A 86 -19.92 -3.52 -3.33
CA ASP A 86 -20.62 -4.62 -4.04
C ASP A 86 -21.15 -4.16 -5.40
N GLN A 87 -21.72 -2.95 -5.48
CA GLN A 87 -22.19 -2.36 -6.75
C GLN A 87 -21.04 -2.13 -7.75
N GLU A 88 -19.82 -1.89 -7.27
CA GLU A 88 -18.61 -1.77 -8.08
C GLU A 88 -17.95 -3.12 -8.40
N GLY A 89 -18.48 -4.24 -7.89
CA GLY A 89 -17.89 -5.57 -8.04
C GLY A 89 -16.63 -5.81 -7.20
N LEU A 90 -16.37 -4.95 -6.21
CA LEU A 90 -15.22 -5.02 -5.32
C LEU A 90 -15.58 -5.82 -4.06
N THR A 91 -15.41 -7.14 -4.16
CA THR A 91 -15.82 -8.08 -3.10
C THR A 91 -14.77 -8.32 -2.02
N ASN A 92 -13.49 -8.04 -2.28
CA ASN A 92 -12.42 -8.05 -1.29
C ASN A 92 -12.20 -6.63 -0.76
N ARG A 93 -12.28 -6.44 0.56
CA ARG A 93 -12.33 -5.13 1.21
C ARG A 93 -11.49 -5.10 2.47
N PHE A 94 -11.00 -3.92 2.81
CA PHE A 94 -10.11 -3.73 3.94
C PHE A 94 -10.59 -2.63 4.87
N VAL A 95 -10.22 -2.76 6.14
CA VAL A 95 -10.34 -1.68 7.11
C VAL A 95 -9.10 -1.64 7.99
N TYR A 96 -8.63 -0.42 8.23
CA TYR A 96 -7.68 -0.13 9.29
C TYR A 96 -8.44 0.55 10.43
N THR A 97 -8.25 0.08 11.66
CA THR A 97 -9.03 0.60 12.79
C THR A 97 -8.28 0.47 14.10
N LYS A 98 -8.77 1.13 15.15
CA LYS A 98 -8.18 1.02 16.50
C LYS A 98 -8.47 -0.35 17.12
N PRO A 99 -7.57 -0.90 17.96
CA PRO A 99 -7.74 -2.23 18.58
C PRO A 99 -9.08 -2.43 19.30
N LYS A 100 -9.60 -1.40 19.94
CA LYS A 100 -10.90 -1.43 20.62
C LYS A 100 -12.10 -1.79 19.73
N ASN A 101 -11.96 -1.61 18.41
CA ASN A 101 -13.02 -1.86 17.44
C ASN A 101 -13.01 -3.31 16.89
N LEU A 102 -12.07 -4.16 17.34
CA LEU A 102 -11.94 -5.55 16.88
C LEU A 102 -13.26 -6.35 16.99
N PRO A 103 -13.97 -6.36 18.13
CA PRO A 103 -15.22 -7.12 18.26
C PRO A 103 -16.29 -6.64 17.28
N TYR A 104 -16.36 -5.32 17.05
CA TYR A 104 -17.31 -4.73 16.12
C TYR A 104 -17.08 -5.20 14.67
N PHE A 105 -15.85 -5.07 14.16
CA PHE A 105 -15.56 -5.49 12.78
C PHE A 105 -15.60 -7.01 12.60
N LYS A 106 -15.24 -7.78 13.64
CA LYS A 106 -15.46 -9.25 13.61
C LYS A 106 -16.94 -9.61 13.46
N ALA A 107 -17.83 -8.91 14.15
CA ALA A 107 -19.28 -9.13 14.03
C ALA A 107 -19.81 -8.79 12.61
N LEU A 108 -19.16 -7.88 11.90
CA LEU A 108 -19.42 -7.56 10.50
C LEU A 108 -18.71 -8.50 9.50
N GLY A 109 -18.07 -9.57 9.96
CA GLY A 109 -17.43 -10.57 9.11
C GLY A 109 -16.00 -10.23 8.66
N PHE A 110 -15.39 -9.17 9.20
CA PHE A 110 -13.98 -8.88 8.94
C PHE A 110 -13.06 -9.83 9.72
N ARG A 111 -11.98 -10.27 9.10
CA ARG A 111 -10.93 -11.10 9.67
C ARG A 111 -9.69 -10.26 9.94
N LEU A 112 -9.05 -10.49 11.09
CA LEU A 112 -7.81 -9.81 11.45
C LEU A 112 -6.65 -10.40 10.64
N LEU A 113 -5.87 -9.53 10.00
CA LEU A 113 -4.64 -9.89 9.27
C LEU A 113 -3.39 -9.57 10.09
N ALA A 114 -3.33 -8.36 10.65
CA ALA A 114 -2.22 -7.91 11.48
C ALA A 114 -2.68 -6.90 12.52
N GLN A 115 -1.89 -6.77 13.59
CA GLN A 115 -2.20 -5.88 14.71
C GLN A 115 -0.94 -5.27 15.28
N THR A 116 -0.94 -3.94 15.49
CA THR A 116 0.01 -3.23 16.34
C THR A 116 -0.70 -2.69 17.58
N GLU A 117 0.03 -2.03 18.48
CA GLU A 117 -0.61 -1.32 19.60
C GLU A 117 -1.56 -0.21 19.13
N ALA A 118 -1.26 0.42 17.98
CA ALA A 118 -2.01 1.53 17.44
C ALA A 118 -3.17 1.11 16.54
N LEU A 119 -3.03 0.04 15.77
CA LEU A 119 -3.91 -0.31 14.66
C LEU A 119 -4.13 -1.80 14.47
N LEU A 120 -5.31 -2.10 13.92
CA LEU A 120 -5.66 -3.38 13.31
C LEU A 120 -5.73 -3.22 11.79
N PHE A 121 -5.23 -4.21 11.07
CA PHE A 121 -5.47 -4.40 9.65
C PHE A 121 -6.38 -5.61 9.46
N MET A 122 -7.54 -5.41 8.85
CA MET A 122 -8.58 -6.44 8.71
C MET A 122 -9.10 -6.50 7.30
N GLU A 123 -9.54 -7.67 6.86
CA GLU A 123 -10.16 -7.90 5.56
C GLU A 123 -11.56 -8.54 5.67
N GLN A 124 -12.37 -8.34 4.62
CA GLN A 124 -13.63 -9.05 4.40
C GLN A 124 -13.76 -9.40 2.92
N GLY A 125 -14.34 -10.57 2.62
CA GLY A 125 -14.74 -10.95 1.26
C GLY A 125 -13.76 -11.89 0.55
N PHE A 126 -13.79 -11.85 -0.81
CA PHE A 126 -13.11 -12.79 -1.70
C PHE A 126 -12.59 -12.06 -2.96
N PRO A 127 -11.40 -12.44 -3.52
CA PRO A 127 -10.46 -13.42 -2.97
C PRO A 127 -9.87 -12.93 -1.64
N SER A 128 -9.66 -13.86 -0.71
CA SER A 128 -9.17 -13.58 0.63
C SER A 128 -7.63 -13.66 0.74
N PHE A 129 -7.11 -13.28 1.90
CA PHE A 129 -5.70 -13.49 2.21
C PHE A 129 -5.29 -14.95 2.14
N GLN A 130 -6.18 -15.87 2.57
CA GLN A 130 -5.92 -17.31 2.47
C GLN A 130 -5.78 -17.78 1.02
N ASP A 131 -6.55 -17.21 0.10
CA ASP A 131 -6.41 -17.50 -1.33
C ASP A 131 -5.07 -16.98 -1.88
N TYR A 132 -4.60 -15.83 -1.36
CA TYR A 132 -3.28 -15.33 -1.69
C TYR A 132 -2.16 -16.23 -1.14
N LEU A 133 -2.26 -16.68 0.10
CA LEU A 133 -1.28 -17.62 0.66
C LEU A 133 -1.26 -18.96 -0.10
N SER A 134 -2.43 -19.46 -0.51
CA SER A 134 -2.54 -20.64 -1.35
C SER A 134 -1.89 -20.43 -2.72
N TYR A 135 -2.06 -19.25 -3.33
CA TYR A 135 -1.37 -18.86 -4.56
C TYR A 135 0.15 -18.84 -4.36
N LEU A 136 0.65 -18.26 -3.25
CA LEU A 136 2.10 -18.24 -2.96
C LEU A 136 2.65 -19.66 -2.81
N THR A 137 1.97 -20.52 -2.07
CA THR A 137 2.39 -21.91 -1.84
C THR A 137 2.53 -22.70 -3.15
N GLN A 138 1.71 -22.41 -4.17
CA GLN A 138 1.84 -23.02 -5.50
C GLN A 138 3.12 -22.59 -6.23
N HIS A 139 3.73 -21.49 -5.83
CA HIS A 139 4.99 -20.98 -6.40
C HIS A 139 6.20 -21.28 -5.51
N LYS A 140 6.02 -22.07 -4.46
CA LYS A 140 7.11 -22.47 -3.58
C LYS A 140 8.15 -23.28 -4.35
N VAL A 141 9.41 -22.92 -4.19
CA VAL A 141 10.57 -23.61 -4.74
C VAL A 141 11.38 -24.20 -3.58
N ASP A 142 11.74 -25.46 -3.70
CA ASP A 142 12.67 -26.10 -2.79
C ASP A 142 14.10 -25.62 -3.08
N SER A 143 14.73 -25.00 -2.09
CA SER A 143 16.04 -24.37 -2.21
C SER A 143 16.75 -24.41 -0.86
N SER A 144 18.08 -24.34 -0.88
CA SER A 144 18.90 -24.29 0.33
C SER A 144 18.58 -23.10 1.24
N GLN A 145 18.21 -21.97 0.65
CA GLN A 145 17.78 -20.76 1.36
C GLN A 145 16.98 -19.86 0.42
N ASN A 146 15.72 -19.66 0.71
CA ASN A 146 14.88 -18.72 -0.04
C ASN A 146 15.04 -17.31 0.49
N GLY A 147 15.23 -16.36 -0.42
CA GLY A 147 15.27 -14.93 -0.14
C GLY A 147 14.08 -14.19 -0.71
N ALA A 148 13.82 -12.97 -0.24
CA ALA A 148 12.78 -12.11 -0.79
C ALA A 148 13.20 -10.65 -0.91
N ILE A 149 12.70 -9.98 -1.95
CA ILE A 149 12.70 -8.53 -2.12
C ILE A 149 11.26 -8.07 -2.32
N VAL A 150 10.88 -6.96 -1.72
CA VAL A 150 9.65 -6.23 -2.02
C VAL A 150 10.02 -4.90 -2.65
N MET A 151 9.50 -4.60 -3.83
CA MET A 151 9.84 -3.36 -4.53
C MET A 151 8.66 -2.76 -5.28
N ASN A 152 8.62 -1.43 -5.35
CA ASN A 152 7.67 -0.72 -6.20
C ASN A 152 8.10 -0.71 -7.67
N ALA A 153 9.41 -0.61 -7.94
CA ALA A 153 10.02 -0.66 -9.28
C ALA A 153 9.36 0.31 -10.29
N ASN A 154 9.26 1.57 -9.95
CA ASN A 154 8.53 2.60 -10.71
C ASN A 154 9.47 3.64 -11.38
N PRO A 155 10.12 3.33 -12.54
CA PRO A 155 10.22 2.02 -13.20
C PRO A 155 11.30 1.10 -12.60
N PHE A 156 11.49 -0.09 -13.18
CA PHE A 156 12.61 -0.98 -12.85
C PHE A 156 13.92 -0.39 -13.38
N THR A 157 14.87 -0.12 -12.48
CA THR A 157 16.14 0.56 -12.78
C THR A 157 17.33 -0.38 -12.62
N LEU A 158 18.53 0.05 -13.07
CA LEU A 158 19.78 -0.67 -12.80
C LEU A 158 20.06 -0.79 -11.28
N GLY A 159 19.60 0.15 -10.47
CA GLY A 159 19.67 0.02 -9.01
C GLY A 159 18.81 -1.14 -8.46
N HIS A 160 17.61 -1.34 -9.01
CA HIS A 160 16.79 -2.50 -8.66
C HIS A 160 17.44 -3.81 -9.15
N ARG A 161 17.99 -3.83 -10.37
CA ARG A 161 18.68 -4.98 -10.92
C ARG A 161 19.90 -5.36 -10.06
N TYR A 162 20.69 -4.39 -9.65
CA TYR A 162 21.83 -4.59 -8.74
C TYR A 162 21.39 -5.20 -7.41
N LEU A 163 20.31 -4.67 -6.79
CA LEU A 163 19.75 -5.24 -5.57
C LEU A 163 19.37 -6.72 -5.75
N VAL A 164 18.75 -7.07 -6.87
CA VAL A 164 18.40 -8.46 -7.22
C VAL A 164 19.65 -9.34 -7.33
N GLU A 165 20.69 -8.89 -8.04
CA GLU A 165 21.92 -9.64 -8.23
C GLU A 165 22.67 -9.86 -6.91
N GLN A 166 22.75 -8.83 -6.05
CA GLN A 166 23.36 -8.95 -4.72
C GLN A 166 22.55 -9.90 -3.82
N ALA A 167 21.23 -9.83 -3.83
CA ALA A 167 20.39 -10.73 -3.08
C ALA A 167 20.54 -12.19 -3.55
N LEU A 168 20.57 -12.40 -4.87
CA LEU A 168 20.71 -13.72 -5.48
C LEU A 168 22.05 -14.37 -5.18
N SER A 169 23.12 -13.56 -5.04
CA SER A 169 24.43 -14.08 -4.61
C SER A 169 24.46 -14.59 -3.16
N ALA A 170 23.44 -14.24 -2.36
CA ALA A 170 23.36 -14.54 -0.94
C ALA A 170 22.19 -15.49 -0.58
N CYS A 171 21.49 -16.07 -1.57
CA CYS A 171 20.42 -17.04 -1.37
C CYS A 171 20.37 -18.04 -2.52
N GLY A 172 19.70 -19.18 -2.33
CA GLY A 172 19.57 -20.22 -3.37
C GLY A 172 18.44 -19.94 -4.36
N HIS A 173 17.36 -19.26 -3.91
CA HIS A 173 16.25 -18.81 -4.73
C HIS A 173 15.71 -17.47 -4.22
N LEU A 174 15.33 -16.57 -5.13
CA LEU A 174 14.88 -15.23 -4.81
C LEU A 174 13.44 -14.98 -5.29
N TYR A 175 12.56 -14.62 -4.37
CA TYR A 175 11.23 -14.13 -4.68
C TYR A 175 11.24 -12.60 -4.74
N ILE A 176 10.75 -12.04 -5.85
CA ILE A 176 10.59 -10.60 -6.01
C ILE A 176 9.10 -10.28 -5.99
N PHE A 177 8.65 -9.60 -4.93
CA PHE A 177 7.30 -9.10 -4.83
C PHE A 177 7.22 -7.69 -5.41
N VAL A 178 6.45 -7.52 -6.48
CA VAL A 178 6.16 -6.20 -7.05
C VAL A 178 4.90 -5.65 -6.42
N VAL A 179 4.98 -4.46 -5.84
CA VAL A 179 3.84 -3.79 -5.20
C VAL A 179 2.72 -3.58 -6.21
N SER A 180 1.52 -4.09 -5.90
CA SER A 180 0.37 -4.12 -6.81
C SER A 180 -0.49 -2.86 -6.75
N GLU A 181 -0.12 -1.88 -5.91
CA GLU A 181 -0.83 -0.62 -5.84
C GLU A 181 -0.68 0.20 -7.12
N ASP A 182 -1.76 0.78 -7.63
CA ASP A 182 -1.82 1.46 -8.93
C ASP A 182 -1.81 3.00 -8.83
N ARG A 183 -1.08 3.56 -7.85
CA ARG A 183 -0.92 5.02 -7.63
C ARG A 183 0.46 5.53 -8.04
N SER A 184 1.14 4.78 -8.87
CA SER A 184 2.46 5.11 -9.36
C SER A 184 2.41 5.68 -10.76
N TYR A 185 3.50 6.31 -11.22
CA TYR A 185 3.63 6.83 -12.58
C TYR A 185 3.36 5.75 -13.64
N PHE A 186 3.97 4.56 -13.46
CA PHE A 186 3.66 3.38 -14.24
C PHE A 186 2.63 2.51 -13.51
N SER A 187 1.69 1.93 -14.27
CA SER A 187 0.69 1.03 -13.71
C SER A 187 1.32 -0.18 -13.00
N ALA A 188 0.60 -0.82 -12.10
CA ALA A 188 1.06 -2.04 -11.43
C ALA A 188 1.43 -3.13 -12.44
N GLN A 189 0.64 -3.26 -13.51
CA GLN A 189 0.88 -4.22 -14.59
C GLN A 189 2.17 -3.91 -15.36
N ASP A 190 2.42 -2.64 -15.70
CA ASP A 190 3.64 -2.23 -16.41
C ASP A 190 4.88 -2.47 -15.55
N ARG A 191 4.81 -2.11 -14.26
CA ARG A 191 5.91 -2.33 -13.31
C ARG A 191 6.22 -3.82 -13.17
N PHE A 192 5.19 -4.66 -13.06
CA PHE A 192 5.36 -6.10 -12.99
C PHE A 192 6.04 -6.66 -14.24
N LYS A 193 5.60 -6.26 -15.44
CA LYS A 193 6.22 -6.69 -16.72
C LYS A 193 7.66 -6.18 -16.86
N MET A 194 7.94 -4.93 -16.46
CA MET A 194 9.31 -4.40 -16.48
C MET A 194 10.24 -5.18 -15.55
N VAL A 195 9.79 -5.57 -14.37
CA VAL A 195 10.56 -6.42 -13.45
C VAL A 195 10.79 -7.81 -14.07
N GLN A 196 9.74 -8.47 -14.56
CA GLN A 196 9.85 -9.80 -15.19
C GLN A 196 10.85 -9.78 -16.34
N ALA A 197 10.74 -8.82 -17.26
CA ALA A 197 11.66 -8.69 -18.38
C ALA A 197 13.09 -8.33 -17.92
N GLY A 198 13.19 -7.53 -16.85
CA GLY A 198 14.46 -7.07 -16.31
C GLY A 198 15.28 -8.13 -15.56
N VAL A 199 14.66 -9.26 -15.22
CA VAL A 199 15.32 -10.38 -14.51
C VAL A 199 15.21 -11.71 -15.28
N ALA A 200 14.71 -11.70 -16.51
CA ALA A 200 14.42 -12.91 -17.29
C ALA A 200 15.66 -13.76 -17.61
N ASP A 201 16.84 -13.18 -17.59
CA ASP A 201 18.15 -13.84 -17.79
C ASP A 201 18.72 -14.44 -16.50
N LEU A 202 18.11 -14.16 -15.34
CA LEU A 202 18.56 -14.67 -14.05
C LEU A 202 17.87 -16.00 -13.74
N ALA A 203 18.69 -17.03 -13.47
CA ALA A 203 18.19 -18.27 -12.90
C ALA A 203 17.77 -18.07 -11.43
N ASN A 204 16.91 -18.95 -10.92
CA ASN A 204 16.50 -18.99 -9.51
C ASN A 204 15.79 -17.71 -9.02
N VAL A 205 15.04 -17.05 -9.88
CA VAL A 205 14.21 -15.88 -9.55
C VAL A 205 12.75 -16.16 -9.89
N THR A 206 11.85 -15.86 -8.95
CA THR A 206 10.40 -15.85 -9.18
C THR A 206 9.82 -14.48 -8.87
N VAL A 207 9.14 -13.88 -9.85
CA VAL A 207 8.46 -12.58 -9.70
C VAL A 207 7.00 -12.81 -9.37
N LEU A 208 6.52 -12.24 -8.27
CA LEU A 208 5.17 -12.39 -7.74
C LEU A 208 4.51 -11.03 -7.50
N PRO A 209 3.19 -10.90 -7.69
CA PRO A 209 2.47 -9.68 -7.30
C PRO A 209 2.28 -9.65 -5.77
N SER A 210 2.40 -8.47 -5.15
CA SER A 210 2.13 -8.32 -3.71
C SER A 210 0.63 -8.40 -3.40
N ARG A 211 -0.22 -8.19 -4.39
CA ARG A 211 -1.65 -7.91 -4.24
C ARG A 211 -1.87 -6.81 -3.19
N ASP A 212 -2.90 -6.92 -2.36
CA ASP A 212 -3.28 -5.92 -1.35
C ASP A 212 -2.60 -6.16 0.02
N TYR A 213 -1.69 -7.13 0.13
CA TYR A 213 -1.21 -7.66 1.41
C TYR A 213 0.19 -7.21 1.82
N MET A 214 0.87 -6.46 0.99
CA MET A 214 2.08 -5.76 1.38
C MET A 214 1.76 -4.28 1.51
N VAL A 215 1.86 -3.79 2.74
CA VAL A 215 1.45 -2.44 3.10
C VAL A 215 2.35 -1.43 2.41
N SER A 216 1.75 -0.48 1.66
CA SER A 216 2.46 0.61 1.03
C SER A 216 2.08 1.95 1.66
N GLN A 217 2.93 2.97 1.50
CA GLN A 217 2.63 4.32 2.00
C GLN A 217 1.34 4.89 1.40
N ALA A 218 1.01 4.51 0.17
CA ALA A 218 -0.15 5.03 -0.52
C ALA A 218 -1.46 4.34 -0.13
N THR A 219 -1.40 3.10 0.37
CA THR A 219 -2.58 2.38 0.87
C THR A 219 -2.76 2.48 2.37
N PHE A 220 -1.74 2.91 3.10
CA PHE A 220 -1.78 3.01 4.56
C PHE A 220 -2.51 4.28 5.00
N PRO A 221 -3.65 4.18 5.69
CA PRO A 221 -4.40 5.35 6.14
C PRO A 221 -3.74 5.96 7.38
N SER A 222 -3.22 7.17 7.23
CA SER A 222 -2.52 7.90 8.30
C SER A 222 -3.43 8.74 9.20
N TYR A 223 -4.71 8.88 8.86
CA TYR A 223 -5.62 9.84 9.50
C TYR A 223 -5.82 9.65 11.02
N PHE A 224 -5.63 8.46 11.58
CA PHE A 224 -5.70 8.29 13.03
C PHE A 224 -4.37 8.56 13.74
N LEU A 225 -3.33 8.87 13.02
CA LEU A 225 -2.00 9.20 13.55
C LEU A 225 -1.71 10.71 13.46
N LYS A 226 -2.76 11.54 13.36
CA LYS A 226 -2.69 13.01 13.17
C LYS A 226 -1.72 13.71 14.14
N GLU A 227 -1.61 13.22 15.37
CA GLU A 227 -0.74 13.82 16.39
C GLU A 227 0.70 13.27 16.35
N ARG A 228 1.00 12.34 15.42
CA ARG A 228 2.32 11.71 15.29
C ARG A 228 3.08 12.33 14.12
N ALA A 229 4.39 12.48 14.30
CA ALA A 229 5.29 12.87 13.22
C ALA A 229 5.32 11.78 12.11
N ASP A 230 5.66 12.15 10.89
CA ASP A 230 5.74 11.25 9.72
C ASP A 230 6.56 9.97 9.98
N LEU A 231 7.62 10.08 10.82
CA LEU A 231 8.45 8.94 11.20
C LEU A 231 7.69 7.91 12.05
N ALA A 232 6.78 8.36 12.94
CA ALA A 232 5.97 7.43 13.74
C ALA A 232 4.89 6.75 12.90
N VAL A 233 4.38 7.41 11.85
CA VAL A 233 3.48 6.81 10.86
C VAL A 233 4.21 5.72 10.09
N ALA A 234 5.42 6.01 9.61
CA ALA A 234 6.27 5.06 8.90
C ALA A 234 6.61 3.83 9.76
N GLN A 235 6.84 4.02 11.06
CA GLN A 235 7.10 2.92 11.99
C GLN A 235 5.89 1.98 12.10
N VAL A 236 4.70 2.49 12.37
CA VAL A 236 3.47 1.66 12.49
C VAL A 236 3.18 0.90 11.18
N GLN A 237 3.40 1.56 10.05
CA GLN A 237 3.27 0.93 8.74
C GLN A 237 4.26 -0.23 8.57
N ALA A 238 5.52 -0.02 8.91
CA ALA A 238 6.56 -1.04 8.81
C ALA A 238 6.30 -2.22 9.76
N GLU A 239 5.78 -1.95 10.97
CA GLU A 239 5.39 -2.99 11.93
C GLU A 239 4.27 -3.88 11.37
N LEU A 240 3.23 -3.30 10.75
CA LEU A 240 2.14 -4.07 10.12
C LEU A 240 2.65 -4.90 8.93
N ASP A 241 3.45 -4.29 8.04
CA ASP A 241 4.06 -5.00 6.89
C ASP A 241 4.93 -6.17 7.37
N ALA A 242 5.79 -5.91 8.37
CA ALA A 242 6.67 -6.92 8.93
C ALA A 242 5.90 -8.09 9.54
N GLN A 243 4.80 -7.83 10.26
CA GLN A 243 3.98 -8.88 10.84
C GLN A 243 3.31 -9.75 9.78
N VAL A 244 2.67 -9.16 8.77
CA VAL A 244 2.05 -9.91 7.67
C VAL A 244 3.10 -10.74 6.95
N PHE A 245 4.24 -10.14 6.63
CA PHE A 245 5.31 -10.82 5.92
C PHE A 245 5.89 -11.98 6.74
N LYS A 246 6.31 -11.73 8.00
CA LYS A 246 6.93 -12.71 8.88
C LYS A 246 6.00 -13.87 9.24
N GLN A 247 4.74 -13.57 9.58
CA GLN A 247 3.82 -14.57 10.12
C GLN A 247 3.19 -15.45 9.04
N PHE A 248 3.05 -14.94 7.82
CA PHE A 248 2.27 -15.62 6.80
C PHE A 248 3.00 -15.79 5.46
N ILE A 249 3.59 -14.71 4.92
CA ILE A 249 4.18 -14.75 3.57
C ILE A 249 5.48 -15.53 3.59
N ALA A 250 6.39 -15.22 4.51
CA ALA A 250 7.66 -15.91 4.61
C ALA A 250 7.52 -17.43 4.84
N PRO A 251 6.64 -17.91 5.76
CA PRO A 251 6.41 -19.35 5.92
C PRO A 251 5.82 -20.02 4.67
N SER A 252 4.93 -19.35 3.93
CA SER A 252 4.30 -19.93 2.73
C SER A 252 5.28 -20.26 1.61
N LEU A 253 6.44 -19.60 1.58
CA LEU A 253 7.50 -19.77 0.59
C LEU A 253 8.84 -20.22 1.21
N GLU A 254 8.86 -20.51 2.51
CA GLU A 254 10.08 -20.84 3.28
C GLU A 254 11.19 -19.80 3.11
N ILE A 255 10.79 -18.50 3.13
CA ILE A 255 11.73 -17.39 3.03
C ILE A 255 12.47 -17.25 4.37
N ALA A 256 13.80 -17.31 4.31
CA ALA A 256 14.67 -17.15 5.47
C ALA A 256 15.30 -15.76 5.59
N VAL A 257 15.35 -15.01 4.47
CA VAL A 257 15.98 -13.69 4.44
C VAL A 257 15.19 -12.71 3.58
N ARG A 258 14.97 -11.49 4.08
CA ARG A 258 14.45 -10.35 3.30
C ARG A 258 15.58 -9.37 3.01
N PHE A 259 15.73 -8.99 1.74
CA PHE A 259 16.71 -8.00 1.29
C PHE A 259 16.00 -6.67 1.05
N VAL A 260 16.61 -5.59 1.49
CA VAL A 260 16.16 -4.21 1.26
C VAL A 260 17.32 -3.36 0.78
N GLY A 261 17.03 -2.34 -0.04
CA GLY A 261 18.02 -1.35 -0.42
C GLY A 261 18.28 -0.36 0.71
N GLU A 262 19.52 0.08 0.84
CA GLU A 262 19.86 1.19 1.70
C GLU A 262 19.22 2.50 1.18
N GLU A 263 18.78 3.38 2.07
CA GLU A 263 18.21 4.69 1.76
C GLU A 263 18.86 5.77 2.64
N PRO A 264 20.13 6.11 2.40
CA PRO A 264 20.89 7.00 3.29
C PRO A 264 20.29 8.40 3.40
N LEU A 265 19.55 8.85 2.37
CA LEU A 265 18.98 10.19 2.29
C LEU A 265 17.51 10.28 2.74
N SER A 266 16.89 9.17 3.14
CA SER A 266 15.49 9.13 3.56
C SER A 266 15.36 8.70 5.02
N PRO A 267 15.15 9.63 5.97
CA PRO A 267 14.91 9.27 7.38
C PRO A 267 13.72 8.33 7.57
N VAL A 268 12.67 8.50 6.75
CA VAL A 268 11.48 7.63 6.76
C VAL A 268 11.84 6.19 6.44
N THR A 269 12.67 5.96 5.42
CA THR A 269 13.10 4.60 5.04
C THR A 269 14.05 4.00 6.07
N GLN A 270 14.88 4.81 6.74
CA GLN A 270 15.71 4.31 7.84
C GLN A 270 14.86 3.81 9.01
N VAL A 271 13.83 4.56 9.41
CA VAL A 271 12.87 4.14 10.45
C VAL A 271 12.13 2.87 9.99
N TYR A 272 11.72 2.80 8.72
CA TYR A 272 11.09 1.61 8.14
C TYR A 272 12.00 0.38 8.23
N ASN A 273 13.26 0.47 7.83
CA ASN A 273 14.22 -0.63 7.89
C ASN A 273 14.51 -1.06 9.35
N GLN A 274 14.59 -0.09 10.29
CA GLN A 274 14.75 -0.40 11.71
C GLN A 274 13.54 -1.13 12.29
N ALA A 275 12.32 -0.70 11.94
CA ALA A 275 11.10 -1.37 12.39
C ALA A 275 10.99 -2.80 11.83
N LEU A 276 11.38 -3.02 10.55
CA LEU A 276 11.47 -4.35 9.98
C LEU A 276 12.46 -5.24 10.76
N ALA A 277 13.67 -4.73 11.05
CA ALA A 277 14.68 -5.46 11.79
C ALA A 277 14.19 -5.86 13.20
N GLN A 278 13.53 -4.95 13.90
CA GLN A 278 12.95 -5.21 15.22
C GLN A 278 11.84 -6.28 15.16
N ALA A 279 10.93 -6.16 14.21
CA ALA A 279 9.81 -7.09 14.08
C ALA A 279 10.25 -8.50 13.62
N PHE A 280 11.26 -8.59 12.78
CA PHE A 280 11.80 -9.88 12.32
C PHE A 280 12.58 -10.60 13.44
N GLY A 281 13.35 -9.85 14.22
CA GLY A 281 14.11 -10.41 15.34
C GLY A 281 15.10 -11.49 14.87
N GLN A 282 15.02 -12.68 15.48
CA GLN A 282 15.84 -13.83 15.11
C GLN A 282 15.14 -14.83 14.16
N ASP A 283 13.85 -14.59 13.85
CA ASP A 283 13.05 -15.55 13.09
C ASP A 283 13.19 -15.36 11.56
N LEU A 284 13.58 -14.16 11.12
CA LEU A 284 13.74 -13.82 9.71
C LEU A 284 14.89 -12.83 9.55
N ASP A 285 15.90 -13.18 8.79
CA ASP A 285 17.04 -12.30 8.52
C ASP A 285 16.63 -11.08 7.69
N LEU A 286 17.16 -9.92 8.04
CA LEU A 286 17.09 -8.70 7.23
C LEU A 286 18.48 -8.30 6.77
N LYS A 287 18.70 -8.26 5.45
CA LYS A 287 19.95 -7.79 4.85
C LYS A 287 19.73 -6.48 4.11
N ILE A 288 20.48 -5.45 4.50
CA ILE A 288 20.47 -4.13 3.86
C ILE A 288 21.60 -4.10 2.84
N ILE A 289 21.27 -3.87 1.57
CA ILE A 289 22.20 -3.81 0.45
C ILE A 289 22.50 -2.35 0.12
N PRO A 290 23.78 -1.93 0.06
CA PRO A 290 24.16 -0.59 -0.38
C PRO A 290 23.62 -0.25 -1.76
N ARG A 291 23.33 1.02 -2.00
CA ARG A 291 22.84 1.45 -3.32
C ARG A 291 23.92 1.45 -4.37
N LEU A 292 23.50 1.14 -5.61
CA LEU A 292 24.35 1.31 -6.78
C LEU A 292 24.47 2.79 -7.12
N GLU A 293 25.71 3.25 -7.24
CA GLU A 293 26.04 4.58 -7.74
C GLU A 293 26.59 4.52 -9.15
N LYS A 294 26.27 5.54 -9.94
CA LYS A 294 26.87 5.79 -11.24
C LYS A 294 27.27 7.25 -11.33
N ASP A 295 28.53 7.50 -11.69
CA ASP A 295 29.12 8.86 -11.77
C ASP A 295 28.96 9.66 -10.45
N GLY A 296 29.13 8.99 -9.30
CA GLY A 296 29.00 9.58 -7.97
C GLY A 296 27.55 9.94 -7.57
N GLN A 297 26.55 9.43 -8.27
CA GLN A 297 25.13 9.64 -7.99
C GLN A 297 24.37 8.32 -7.88
N VAL A 298 23.51 8.23 -6.87
CA VAL A 298 22.64 7.08 -6.68
C VAL A 298 21.66 6.94 -7.85
N ILE A 299 21.55 5.72 -8.37
CA ILE A 299 20.52 5.39 -9.37
C ILE A 299 19.18 5.25 -8.67
N SER A 300 18.24 6.16 -8.96
CA SER A 300 16.90 6.14 -8.37
C SER A 300 15.78 6.20 -9.42
N ALA A 301 14.67 5.53 -9.15
CA ALA A 301 13.48 5.59 -10.00
C ALA A 301 12.89 7.01 -10.09
N THR A 302 13.00 7.81 -9.03
CA THR A 302 12.56 9.22 -9.01
C THR A 302 13.32 10.05 -10.04
N ARG A 303 14.65 9.88 -10.13
CA ARG A 303 15.46 10.56 -11.14
C ARG A 303 15.05 10.15 -12.56
N VAL A 304 14.79 8.86 -12.77
CA VAL A 304 14.32 8.35 -14.06
C VAL A 304 12.98 8.99 -14.45
N ARG A 305 11.99 9.00 -13.55
CA ARG A 305 10.69 9.62 -13.82
C ARG A 305 10.80 11.12 -14.14
N ALA A 306 11.58 11.87 -13.35
CA ALA A 306 11.80 13.29 -13.60
C ALA A 306 12.40 13.57 -15.00
N ALA A 307 13.35 12.73 -15.43
CA ALA A 307 13.95 12.84 -16.75
C ALA A 307 12.98 12.46 -17.88
N ILE A 308 12.14 11.44 -17.67
CA ILE A 308 11.06 11.07 -18.61
C ILE A 308 10.07 12.23 -18.76
N GLN A 309 9.57 12.80 -17.67
CA GLN A 309 8.64 13.94 -17.68
C GLN A 309 9.24 15.17 -18.36
N ALA A 310 10.55 15.36 -18.21
CA ALA A 310 11.27 16.46 -18.88
C ALA A 310 11.60 16.18 -20.36
N GLY A 311 11.24 15.01 -20.90
CA GLY A 311 11.56 14.62 -22.28
C GLY A 311 13.07 14.38 -22.54
N LYS A 312 13.87 14.19 -21.48
CA LYS A 312 15.33 14.09 -21.56
C LYS A 312 15.79 12.64 -21.64
N LEU A 313 15.68 12.04 -22.82
CA LEU A 313 16.04 10.62 -23.03
C LEU A 313 17.46 10.28 -22.57
N ALA A 314 18.43 11.12 -22.89
CA ALA A 314 19.84 10.87 -22.54
C ALA A 314 20.11 10.75 -21.02
N ASP A 315 19.27 11.40 -20.19
CA ASP A 315 19.44 11.49 -18.76
C ASP A 315 18.97 10.22 -18.01
N TRP A 316 18.17 9.36 -18.66
CA TRP A 316 17.62 8.18 -18.01
C TRP A 316 17.86 6.84 -18.72
N VAL A 317 18.12 6.83 -20.03
CA VAL A 317 18.30 5.59 -20.80
C VAL A 317 19.40 4.69 -20.20
N ASN A 318 20.47 5.28 -19.66
CA ASN A 318 21.59 4.60 -19.04
C ASN A 318 21.37 4.28 -17.53
N LEU A 319 20.19 4.55 -16.99
CA LEU A 319 19.84 4.29 -15.59
C LEU A 319 18.88 3.10 -15.45
N VAL A 320 18.39 2.57 -16.57
CA VAL A 320 17.47 1.42 -16.62
C VAL A 320 18.07 0.28 -17.44
N PRO A 321 17.67 -0.98 -17.18
CA PRO A 321 17.98 -2.08 -18.09
C PRO A 321 17.40 -1.85 -19.48
N GLN A 322 18.04 -2.41 -20.50
CA GLN A 322 17.58 -2.30 -21.89
C GLN A 322 16.15 -2.86 -22.08
N SER A 323 15.79 -3.91 -21.35
CA SER A 323 14.43 -4.45 -21.30
C SER A 323 13.39 -3.43 -20.82
N THR A 324 13.69 -2.67 -19.76
CA THR A 324 12.83 -1.59 -19.26
C THR A 324 12.71 -0.46 -20.28
N TYR A 325 13.83 -0.05 -20.89
CA TYR A 325 13.81 0.97 -21.93
C TYR A 325 12.92 0.56 -23.11
N HIS A 326 13.11 -0.65 -23.66
CA HIS A 326 12.30 -1.15 -24.77
C HIS A 326 10.82 -1.27 -24.39
N TYR A 327 10.50 -1.69 -23.15
CA TYR A 327 9.14 -1.78 -22.69
C TYR A 327 8.45 -0.41 -22.67
N ILE A 328 9.10 0.60 -22.10
CA ILE A 328 8.56 1.97 -22.03
C ILE A 328 8.33 2.53 -23.46
N GLN A 329 9.24 2.29 -24.38
CA GLN A 329 9.13 2.72 -25.78
C GLN A 329 7.98 2.00 -26.51
N SER A 330 7.88 0.67 -26.36
CA SER A 330 6.89 -0.15 -27.07
C SER A 330 5.44 0.10 -26.65
N GLN A 331 5.23 0.57 -25.42
CA GLN A 331 3.90 0.86 -24.88
C GLN A 331 3.52 2.34 -24.98
N ASP A 332 4.38 3.17 -25.61
CA ASP A 332 4.17 4.64 -25.72
C ASP A 332 3.89 5.33 -24.38
N LEU A 333 4.59 4.89 -23.33
CA LEU A 333 4.38 5.37 -21.96
C LEU A 333 5.05 6.72 -21.68
N LEU A 334 5.74 7.30 -22.67
CA LEU A 334 6.47 8.58 -22.54
C LEU A 334 5.55 9.81 -22.60
N GLY A 335 4.29 9.64 -23.02
CA GLY A 335 3.34 10.73 -23.23
C GLY A 335 2.11 10.75 -22.31
N GLN A 336 2.00 9.84 -21.38
CA GLN A 336 0.74 9.64 -20.61
C GLN A 336 0.44 10.68 -19.52
N ASP A 337 1.41 11.47 -19.08
CA ASP A 337 1.21 12.43 -17.96
C ASP A 337 0.39 13.67 -18.32
N VAL A 338 0.27 14.04 -19.57
CA VAL A 338 -0.52 15.23 -19.96
C VAL A 338 -2.03 14.98 -19.81
N GLN A 339 -2.46 13.73 -19.70
CA GLN A 339 -3.89 13.39 -19.56
C GLN A 339 -4.31 13.03 -18.13
N ARG A 340 -3.42 12.55 -17.27
CA ARG A 340 -3.78 12.18 -15.87
C ARG A 340 -3.89 13.37 -14.93
N GLU A 341 -3.13 14.46 -15.16
CA GLU A 341 -3.28 15.73 -14.40
C GLU A 341 -4.49 16.58 -14.80
N LYS A 342 -5.19 16.25 -15.91
CA LYS A 342 -6.42 16.96 -16.35
C LYS A 342 -7.72 16.33 -15.84
N VAL A 343 -7.66 15.29 -15.04
CA VAL A 343 -8.82 14.58 -14.45
C VAL A 343 -8.82 14.72 -12.91
N GLU A 344 -7.96 15.58 -12.37
CA GLU A 344 -7.99 16.00 -10.95
C GLU A 344 -8.78 17.31 -10.77
#